data_d551f9e6c838494aa474de5e3be1ce8c
#
_entry.id   d551f9e6c838494aa474de5e3be1ce8c
#
_cell.length_a   1.000
_cell.length_b   1.000
_cell.length_c   1.000
_cell.angle_alpha   90.00
_cell.angle_beta   90.00
_cell.angle_gamma   90.00
#
_symmetry.space_group_name_H-M   'P 1'
#
loop_
_entity.id
_entity.type
_entity.pdbx_description
1 polymer ?
#
loop_
_entity_poly.entity_id
_entity_poly.type
_entity_poly.pdbx_seq_one_letter_code
_entity_poly.pdbx_strand_id
1 'polypeptide(L)'
;MQNIKRKGLSSAAKFWLFVSPWIIGFLCFTAIPMVVSIVLSFTKARVSTLMRKPLEFVGFLNYKEMFTVDKLFLRSIGNTFVYSFAKVFLSILFGLLAALLLNCKYKGRNIFRTLIYTPCIIPAVASGLLLQLIFFQDRSLLVYVFDALGIGRLQFGSKQLAMPTIILSGAILGIGGNMVMILAGLQSVPSDIMEAAELDGAGGLKKLWYITLPMISPTLFFMMVTGFIGGLQAYAEIELVTGRSEYTMTMTMFVMDNAFGGIGMGYACAAAWIIFGVILAFTMIFYKITIKRVFYMGE
;
A
#
# COMPACT_ATOMS: atom_id res chain seq x y z
N MET A 1 -13.95 -61.61 18.33
CA MET A 1 -13.86 -60.35 17.59
C MET A 1 -13.12 -59.33 18.45
N GLN A 2 -11.81 -59.13 18.20
CA GLN A 2 -11.01 -58.16 18.95
C GLN A 2 -11.26 -56.77 18.43
N ASN A 3 -11.82 -55.91 19.31
CA ASN A 3 -11.99 -54.47 19.05
C ASN A 3 -10.62 -53.77 19.00
N ILE A 4 -10.05 -53.59 17.83
CA ILE A 4 -8.84 -52.81 17.61
C ILE A 4 -9.27 -51.33 17.81
N LYS A 5 -9.15 -50.81 19.03
CA LYS A 5 -9.20 -49.37 19.31
C LYS A 5 -8.04 -48.70 18.55
N ARG A 6 -8.31 -48.19 17.35
CA ARG A 6 -7.38 -47.27 16.67
C ARG A 6 -7.14 -46.13 17.63
N LYS A 7 -5.96 -46.08 18.24
CA LYS A 7 -5.48 -44.88 18.98
C LYS A 7 -5.37 -43.75 18.00
N GLY A 8 -6.43 -42.99 17.86
CA GLY A 8 -6.40 -41.73 17.10
C GLY A 8 -5.41 -40.76 17.76
N LEU A 9 -4.71 -39.97 16.93
CA LEU A 9 -3.85 -38.90 17.42
C LEU A 9 -4.61 -38.04 18.44
N SER A 10 -3.93 -37.63 19.51
CA SER A 10 -4.51 -36.72 20.50
C SER A 10 -4.94 -35.38 19.81
N SER A 11 -5.90 -34.68 20.38
CA SER A 11 -6.36 -33.41 19.82
C SER A 11 -5.21 -32.38 19.65
N ALA A 12 -4.26 -32.39 20.60
CA ALA A 12 -3.04 -31.57 20.51
C ALA A 12 -2.14 -32.01 19.34
N ALA A 13 -1.94 -33.31 19.13
CA ALA A 13 -1.13 -33.85 18.03
C ALA A 13 -1.75 -33.50 16.66
N LYS A 14 -3.08 -33.54 16.53
CA LYS A 14 -3.79 -33.14 15.33
C LYS A 14 -3.63 -31.63 15.09
N PHE A 15 -3.77 -30.80 16.12
CA PHE A 15 -3.56 -29.36 16.02
C PHE A 15 -2.16 -29.02 15.50
N TRP A 16 -1.12 -29.56 16.13
CA TRP A 16 0.26 -29.31 15.71
C TRP A 16 0.57 -29.83 14.30
N LEU A 17 0.00 -30.96 13.91
CA LEU A 17 0.14 -31.48 12.54
C LEU A 17 -0.45 -30.55 11.50
N PHE A 18 -1.63 -29.95 11.75
CA PHE A 18 -2.26 -29.01 10.82
C PHE A 18 -1.56 -27.64 10.77
N VAL A 19 -1.02 -27.18 11.90
CA VAL A 19 -0.36 -25.86 11.97
C VAL A 19 1.10 -25.91 11.57
N SER A 20 1.77 -27.06 11.70
CA SER A 20 3.20 -27.23 11.42
C SER A 20 3.65 -26.79 10.01
N PRO A 21 2.93 -27.07 8.90
CA PRO A 21 3.39 -26.62 7.58
C PRO A 21 3.48 -25.09 7.51
N TRP A 22 2.53 -24.39 8.12
CA TRP A 22 2.55 -22.94 8.18
C TRP A 22 3.69 -22.42 9.06
N ILE A 23 3.88 -23.00 10.25
CA ILE A 23 4.97 -22.62 11.16
C ILE A 23 6.33 -22.84 10.50
N ILE A 24 6.56 -23.99 9.87
CA ILE A 24 7.80 -24.30 9.18
C ILE A 24 8.04 -23.29 8.04
N GLY A 25 7.01 -23.03 7.23
CA GLY A 25 7.07 -22.03 6.16
C GLY A 25 7.40 -20.62 6.70
N PHE A 26 6.74 -20.20 7.77
CA PHE A 26 7.02 -18.92 8.43
C PHE A 26 8.46 -18.85 8.97
N LEU A 27 8.93 -19.86 9.66
CA LEU A 27 10.29 -19.88 10.20
C LEU A 27 11.34 -19.86 9.08
N CYS A 28 11.21 -20.73 8.07
CA CYS A 28 12.20 -20.83 7.00
C CYS A 28 12.22 -19.61 6.06
N PHE A 29 11.05 -19.06 5.70
CA PHE A 29 10.95 -18.05 4.64
C PHE A 29 10.70 -16.63 5.16
N THR A 30 10.40 -16.47 6.46
CA THR A 30 10.17 -15.14 7.05
C THR A 30 11.10 -14.89 8.23
N ALA A 31 11.03 -15.68 9.28
CA ALA A 31 11.76 -15.41 10.51
C ALA A 31 13.29 -15.50 10.34
N ILE A 32 13.80 -16.58 9.70
CA ILE A 32 15.24 -16.73 9.47
C ILE A 32 15.80 -15.63 8.58
N PRO A 33 15.25 -15.32 7.37
CA PRO A 33 15.72 -14.20 6.57
C PRO A 33 15.65 -12.86 7.29
N MET A 34 14.63 -12.64 8.11
CA MET A 34 14.50 -11.42 8.91
C MET A 34 15.62 -11.29 9.95
N VAL A 35 15.95 -12.37 10.67
CA VAL A 35 17.09 -12.38 11.61
C VAL A 35 18.41 -12.17 10.87
N VAL A 36 18.60 -12.83 9.73
CA VAL A 36 19.80 -12.64 8.89
C VAL A 36 19.92 -11.19 8.45
N SER A 37 18.82 -10.54 8.03
CA SER A 37 18.85 -9.14 7.63
C SER A 37 19.21 -8.19 8.78
N ILE A 38 18.79 -8.49 10.03
CA ILE A 38 19.24 -7.73 11.21
C ILE A 38 20.75 -7.83 11.35
N VAL A 39 21.31 -9.03 11.32
CA VAL A 39 22.76 -9.23 11.45
C VAL A 39 23.51 -8.51 10.33
N LEU A 40 23.07 -8.63 9.09
CA LEU A 40 23.68 -7.97 7.94
C LEU A 40 23.63 -6.44 8.05
N SER A 41 22.62 -5.87 8.69
CA SER A 41 22.50 -4.41 8.84
C SER A 41 23.66 -3.77 9.62
N PHE A 42 24.36 -4.56 10.44
CA PHE A 42 25.55 -4.13 11.20
C PHE A 42 26.88 -4.47 10.48
N THR A 43 26.83 -4.85 9.21
CA THR A 43 28.01 -5.27 8.44
C THR A 43 28.15 -4.48 7.14
N LYS A 44 29.36 -4.48 6.54
CA LYS A 44 29.63 -4.00 5.18
C LYS A 44 29.40 -5.09 4.13
N ALA A 45 28.33 -5.89 4.27
CA ALA A 45 28.03 -6.96 3.33
C ALA A 45 27.68 -6.42 1.95
N ARG A 46 28.24 -7.03 0.89
CA ARG A 46 27.86 -6.81 -0.51
C ARG A 46 27.46 -8.12 -1.14
N VAL A 47 26.46 -8.12 -2.02
CA VAL A 47 25.99 -9.34 -2.71
C VAL A 47 27.15 -10.07 -3.40
N SER A 48 28.04 -9.34 -4.07
CA SER A 48 29.19 -9.90 -4.80
C SER A 48 30.25 -10.56 -3.89
N THR A 49 30.28 -10.21 -2.61
CA THR A 49 31.33 -10.67 -1.67
C THR A 49 30.78 -11.50 -0.53
N LEU A 50 29.44 -11.63 -0.41
CA LEU A 50 28.77 -12.27 0.73
C LEU A 50 29.23 -13.73 0.97
N MET A 51 29.55 -14.47 -0.12
CA MET A 51 30.04 -15.84 -0.06
C MET A 51 31.57 -15.99 -0.17
N ARG A 52 32.29 -14.88 -0.41
CA ARG A 52 33.73 -14.94 -0.75
C ARG A 52 34.63 -14.30 0.30
N LYS A 53 34.10 -13.42 1.14
CA LYS A 53 34.86 -12.71 2.16
C LYS A 53 34.14 -12.77 3.52
N PRO A 54 34.90 -12.78 4.64
CA PRO A 54 34.29 -12.66 5.95
C PRO A 54 33.52 -11.36 6.08
N LEU A 55 32.40 -11.40 6.81
CA LEU A 55 31.57 -10.22 7.06
C LEU A 55 32.33 -9.24 7.96
N GLU A 56 32.57 -8.03 7.48
CA GLU A 56 33.17 -6.95 8.26
C GLU A 56 32.08 -6.32 9.14
N PHE A 57 32.19 -6.48 10.44
CA PHE A 57 31.24 -5.88 11.38
C PHE A 57 31.59 -4.40 11.59
N VAL A 58 30.60 -3.52 11.38
CA VAL A 58 30.75 -2.04 11.46
C VAL A 58 29.84 -1.40 12.50
N GLY A 59 29.13 -2.19 13.28
CA GLY A 59 28.19 -1.68 14.27
C GLY A 59 27.14 -0.77 13.66
N PHE A 60 26.91 0.39 14.24
CA PHE A 60 25.88 1.35 13.80
C PHE A 60 26.32 2.31 12.68
N LEU A 61 27.45 2.08 12.02
CA LEU A 61 27.96 2.98 10.99
C LEU A 61 26.96 3.18 9.84
N ASN A 62 26.36 2.11 9.34
CA ASN A 62 25.35 2.18 8.27
C ASN A 62 24.19 3.10 8.64
N TYR A 63 23.69 3.00 9.86
CA TYR A 63 22.60 3.84 10.37
C TYR A 63 23.05 5.31 10.50
N LYS A 64 24.24 5.56 11.02
CA LYS A 64 24.79 6.91 11.17
C LYS A 64 24.94 7.59 9.80
N GLU A 65 25.55 6.93 8.83
CA GLU A 65 25.74 7.46 7.48
C GLU A 65 24.44 7.84 6.80
N MET A 66 23.37 7.03 6.93
CA MET A 66 22.06 7.32 6.38
C MET A 66 21.49 8.66 6.86
N PHE A 67 21.63 8.96 8.14
CA PHE A 67 21.05 10.17 8.70
C PHE A 67 21.97 11.40 8.60
N THR A 68 23.28 11.22 8.47
CA THR A 68 24.23 12.34 8.49
C THR A 68 24.76 12.71 7.11
N VAL A 69 24.88 11.75 6.21
CA VAL A 69 25.56 11.93 4.91
C VAL A 69 24.59 11.76 3.75
N ASP A 70 23.67 10.80 3.82
CA ASP A 70 22.84 10.41 2.70
C ASP A 70 21.58 11.27 2.57
N LYS A 71 21.70 12.35 1.80
CA LYS A 71 20.57 13.25 1.51
C LYS A 71 19.45 12.56 0.72
N LEU A 72 19.78 11.52 -0.07
CA LEU A 72 18.81 10.80 -0.88
C LEU A 72 17.90 9.94 0.02
N PHE A 73 18.47 9.33 1.08
CA PHE A 73 17.70 8.62 2.08
C PHE A 73 16.67 9.53 2.76
N LEU A 74 17.10 10.70 3.24
CA LEU A 74 16.18 11.64 3.89
C LEU A 74 15.07 12.12 2.94
N ARG A 75 15.42 12.38 1.67
CA ARG A 75 14.42 12.73 0.65
C ARG A 75 13.45 11.59 0.38
N SER A 76 13.92 10.35 0.34
CA SER A 76 13.10 9.18 0.11
C SER A 76 12.04 8.99 1.21
N ILE A 77 12.35 9.33 2.46
CA ILE A 77 11.37 9.37 3.56
C ILE A 77 10.25 10.36 3.23
N GLY A 78 10.60 11.61 2.91
CA GLY A 78 9.63 12.64 2.55
C GLY A 78 8.75 12.23 1.36
N ASN A 79 9.37 11.74 0.28
CA ASN A 79 8.68 11.27 -0.91
C ASN A 79 7.68 10.15 -0.58
N THR A 80 8.08 9.19 0.26
CA THR A 80 7.22 8.06 0.66
C THR A 80 6.00 8.52 1.43
N PHE A 81 6.16 9.44 2.36
CA PHE A 81 5.03 10.00 3.10
C PHE A 81 4.09 10.80 2.19
N VAL A 82 4.63 11.71 1.38
CA VAL A 82 3.82 12.51 0.43
C VAL A 82 3.03 11.59 -0.51
N TYR A 83 3.69 10.59 -1.11
CA TYR A 83 3.04 9.63 -1.98
C TYR A 83 1.95 8.85 -1.24
N SER A 84 2.28 8.26 -0.10
CA SER A 84 1.35 7.38 0.65
C SER A 84 0.11 8.14 1.11
N PHE A 85 0.28 9.31 1.73
CA PHE A 85 -0.84 10.11 2.21
C PHE A 85 -1.75 10.58 1.07
N ALA A 86 -1.16 11.18 0.04
CA ALA A 86 -1.93 11.71 -1.07
C ALA A 86 -2.64 10.61 -1.87
N LYS A 87 -1.93 9.51 -2.20
CA LYS A 87 -2.52 8.36 -2.92
C LYS A 87 -3.67 7.74 -2.13
N VAL A 88 -3.46 7.43 -0.84
CA VAL A 88 -4.48 6.75 -0.02
C VAL A 88 -5.71 7.62 0.15
N PHE A 89 -5.51 8.90 0.48
CA PHE A 89 -6.62 9.84 0.63
C PHE A 89 -7.42 9.97 -0.67
N LEU A 90 -6.75 10.23 -1.81
CA LEU A 90 -7.42 10.38 -3.10
C LEU A 90 -8.12 9.10 -3.55
N SER A 91 -7.48 7.93 -3.38
CA SER A 91 -8.09 6.68 -3.83
C SER A 91 -9.31 6.28 -2.99
N ILE A 92 -9.31 6.55 -1.68
CA ILE A 92 -10.48 6.35 -0.82
C ILE A 92 -11.58 7.36 -1.15
N LEU A 93 -11.24 8.62 -1.35
CA LEU A 93 -12.19 9.67 -1.74
C LEU A 93 -12.88 9.33 -3.07
N PHE A 94 -12.12 9.01 -4.10
CA PHE A 94 -12.69 8.63 -5.40
C PHE A 94 -13.45 7.30 -5.32
N GLY A 95 -12.95 6.34 -4.53
CA GLY A 95 -13.64 5.09 -4.26
C GLY A 95 -14.99 5.31 -3.54
N LEU A 96 -15.05 6.23 -2.58
CA LEU A 96 -16.29 6.62 -1.89
C LEU A 96 -17.28 7.26 -2.86
N LEU A 97 -16.83 8.22 -3.67
CA LEU A 97 -17.69 8.85 -4.67
C LEU A 97 -18.24 7.81 -5.65
N ALA A 98 -17.40 6.91 -6.16
CA ALA A 98 -17.83 5.83 -7.04
C ALA A 98 -18.82 4.87 -6.35
N ALA A 99 -18.57 4.48 -5.08
CA ALA A 99 -19.45 3.61 -4.31
C ALA A 99 -20.81 4.25 -4.05
N LEU A 100 -20.87 5.53 -3.70
CA LEU A 100 -22.11 6.27 -3.49
C LEU A 100 -22.95 6.33 -4.79
N LEU A 101 -22.32 6.62 -5.92
CA LEU A 101 -22.98 6.62 -7.22
C LEU A 101 -23.52 5.22 -7.57
N LEU A 102 -22.74 4.16 -7.34
CA LEU A 102 -23.12 2.79 -7.67
C LEU A 102 -24.03 2.13 -6.63
N ASN A 103 -24.23 2.75 -5.47
CA ASN A 103 -25.22 2.29 -4.50
C ASN A 103 -26.65 2.63 -4.92
N CYS A 104 -26.84 3.65 -5.77
CA CYS A 104 -28.14 4.00 -6.33
C CYS A 104 -28.66 2.90 -7.27
N LYS A 105 -29.99 2.72 -7.28
CA LYS A 105 -30.66 1.75 -8.17
C LYS A 105 -30.92 2.36 -9.55
N TYR A 106 -30.04 2.07 -10.53
CA TYR A 106 -30.24 2.46 -11.93
C TYR A 106 -29.85 1.34 -12.89
N LYS A 107 -30.37 1.39 -14.12
CA LYS A 107 -30.06 0.41 -15.17
C LYS A 107 -28.60 0.56 -15.59
N GLY A 108 -27.88 -0.56 -15.70
CA GLY A 108 -26.49 -0.57 -16.17
C GLY A 108 -25.42 -0.40 -15.06
N ARG A 109 -25.81 -0.22 -13.79
CA ARG A 109 -24.84 -0.03 -12.68
C ARG A 109 -23.74 -1.12 -12.61
N ASN A 110 -24.08 -2.35 -12.97
CA ASN A 110 -23.13 -3.47 -12.95
C ASN A 110 -22.05 -3.31 -14.04
N ILE A 111 -22.38 -2.73 -15.18
CA ILE A 111 -21.41 -2.41 -16.25
C ILE A 111 -20.40 -1.38 -15.73
N PHE A 112 -20.88 -0.28 -15.12
CA PHE A 112 -20.01 0.72 -14.52
C PHE A 112 -19.14 0.16 -13.39
N ARG A 113 -19.70 -0.72 -12.53
CA ARG A 113 -18.93 -1.42 -11.49
C ARG A 113 -17.77 -2.21 -12.11
N THR A 114 -18.04 -2.98 -13.17
CA THR A 114 -17.01 -3.77 -13.86
C THR A 114 -15.95 -2.85 -14.48
N LEU A 115 -16.36 -1.79 -15.18
CA LEU A 115 -15.41 -0.86 -15.82
C LEU A 115 -14.50 -0.16 -14.81
N ILE A 116 -15.04 0.30 -13.68
CA ILE A 116 -14.25 0.97 -12.61
C ILE A 116 -13.34 -0.04 -11.89
N TYR A 117 -13.76 -1.31 -11.78
CA TYR A 117 -12.97 -2.34 -11.11
C TYR A 117 -11.87 -2.93 -12.02
N THR A 118 -12.05 -2.92 -13.34
CA THR A 118 -11.13 -3.53 -14.32
C THR A 118 -9.68 -3.07 -14.15
N PRO A 119 -9.34 -1.78 -13.96
CA PRO A 119 -7.96 -1.35 -13.76
C PRO A 119 -7.28 -1.97 -12.53
N CYS A 120 -8.04 -2.29 -11.49
CA CYS A 120 -7.53 -2.89 -10.26
C CYS A 120 -7.06 -4.35 -10.43
N ILE A 121 -7.53 -5.05 -11.47
CA ILE A 121 -7.18 -6.45 -11.75
C ILE A 121 -5.86 -6.54 -12.53
N ILE A 122 -5.44 -5.45 -13.18
CA ILE A 122 -4.22 -5.43 -13.98
C ILE A 122 -3.00 -5.63 -13.07
N PRO A 123 -2.09 -6.58 -13.39
CA PRO A 123 -0.86 -6.77 -12.63
C PRO A 123 -0.04 -5.47 -12.54
N ALA A 124 0.60 -5.21 -11.38
CA ALA A 124 1.33 -3.97 -11.11
C ALA A 124 2.40 -3.64 -12.18
N VAL A 125 3.08 -4.65 -12.72
CA VAL A 125 4.07 -4.46 -13.80
C VAL A 125 3.41 -3.96 -15.08
N ALA A 126 2.30 -4.57 -15.48
CA ALA A 126 1.59 -4.16 -16.68
C ALA A 126 0.98 -2.76 -16.54
N SER A 127 0.39 -2.45 -15.38
CA SER A 127 -0.13 -1.11 -15.10
C SER A 127 0.97 -0.06 -15.07
N GLY A 128 2.15 -0.36 -14.50
CA GLY A 128 3.32 0.52 -14.52
C GLY A 128 3.79 0.84 -15.94
N LEU A 129 3.91 -0.17 -16.81
CA LEU A 129 4.28 0.03 -18.21
C LEU A 129 3.23 0.83 -18.99
N LEU A 130 1.94 0.58 -18.76
CA LEU A 130 0.87 1.38 -19.38
C LEU A 130 0.93 2.84 -18.94
N LEU A 131 1.15 3.11 -17.65
CA LEU A 131 1.31 4.46 -17.13
C LEU A 131 2.55 5.15 -17.70
N GLN A 132 3.66 4.42 -17.89
CA GLN A 132 4.85 4.95 -18.53
C GLN A 132 4.55 5.39 -19.98
N LEU A 133 3.83 4.57 -20.75
CA LEU A 133 3.40 4.91 -22.11
C LEU A 133 2.45 6.10 -22.17
N ILE A 134 1.57 6.23 -21.18
CA ILE A 134 0.55 7.29 -21.15
C ILE A 134 1.14 8.63 -20.72
N PHE A 135 2.04 8.65 -19.73
CA PHE A 135 2.48 9.87 -19.06
C PHE A 135 3.96 10.22 -19.26
N PHE A 136 4.87 9.23 -19.27
CA PHE A 136 6.30 9.51 -19.01
C PHE A 136 7.21 9.37 -20.22
N GLN A 137 6.75 8.89 -21.35
CA GLN A 137 7.56 8.91 -22.58
C GLN A 137 7.52 10.28 -23.24
N ASP A 138 8.60 10.67 -23.92
CA ASP A 138 8.71 11.96 -24.63
C ASP A 138 7.61 12.15 -25.70
N ARG A 139 7.05 11.06 -26.21
CA ARG A 139 5.91 10.99 -27.12
C ARG A 139 4.73 10.26 -26.48
N SER A 140 4.49 10.48 -25.20
CA SER A 140 3.39 9.84 -24.50
C SER A 140 2.05 10.29 -25.08
N LEU A 141 1.03 9.42 -24.93
CA LEU A 141 -0.31 9.69 -25.45
C LEU A 141 -0.85 11.05 -24.98
N LEU A 142 -0.67 11.34 -23.69
CA LEU A 142 -1.17 12.60 -23.11
C LEU A 142 -0.38 13.82 -23.58
N VAL A 143 0.93 13.74 -23.75
CA VAL A 143 1.74 14.84 -24.32
C VAL A 143 1.25 15.15 -25.71
N TYR A 144 0.97 14.14 -26.54
CA TYR A 144 0.42 14.33 -27.88
C TYR A 144 -0.97 14.99 -27.85
N VAL A 145 -1.87 14.52 -26.97
CA VAL A 145 -3.22 15.09 -26.84
C VAL A 145 -3.17 16.56 -26.38
N PHE A 146 -2.34 16.89 -25.39
CA PHE A 146 -2.22 18.28 -24.90
C PHE A 146 -1.58 19.21 -25.95
N ASP A 147 -0.60 18.72 -26.70
CA ASP A 147 0.01 19.48 -27.80
C ASP A 147 -1.02 19.73 -28.92
N ALA A 148 -1.82 18.73 -29.28
CA ALA A 148 -2.91 18.85 -30.26
C ALA A 148 -4.05 19.81 -29.81
N LEU A 149 -4.30 19.92 -28.50
CA LEU A 149 -5.27 20.85 -27.92
C LEU A 149 -4.71 22.28 -27.73
N GLY A 150 -3.44 22.54 -28.11
CA GLY A 150 -2.81 23.85 -27.98
C GLY A 150 -2.40 24.22 -26.54
N ILE A 151 -2.45 23.27 -25.57
CA ILE A 151 -2.08 23.52 -24.17
C ILE A 151 -0.54 23.51 -24.01
N GLY A 152 0.19 22.93 -25.00
CA GLY A 152 1.63 22.79 -24.99
C GLY A 152 2.10 21.45 -24.44
N ARG A 153 3.41 21.18 -24.56
CA ARG A 153 4.03 19.90 -24.17
C ARG A 153 4.27 19.85 -22.65
N LEU A 154 3.40 19.20 -21.92
CA LEU A 154 3.59 18.93 -20.49
C LEU A 154 4.53 17.75 -20.29
N GLN A 155 5.69 17.98 -19.69
CA GLN A 155 6.64 16.93 -19.31
C GLN A 155 6.25 16.35 -17.94
N PHE A 156 5.40 15.33 -17.94
CA PHE A 156 4.92 14.68 -16.72
C PHE A 156 6.03 14.03 -15.88
N GLY A 157 7.18 13.69 -16.50
CA GLY A 157 8.39 13.22 -15.82
C GLY A 157 9.27 14.33 -15.22
N SER A 158 8.91 15.61 -15.38
CA SER A 158 9.67 16.72 -14.82
C SER A 158 9.66 16.72 -13.28
N LYS A 159 10.62 17.43 -12.69
CA LYS A 159 10.75 17.57 -11.23
C LYS A 159 9.45 17.98 -10.53
N GLN A 160 8.65 18.85 -11.15
CA GLN A 160 7.43 19.38 -10.56
C GLN A 160 6.24 18.43 -10.74
N LEU A 161 6.16 17.71 -11.85
CA LEU A 161 4.98 16.93 -12.23
C LEU A 161 5.10 15.41 -11.94
N ALA A 162 6.32 14.88 -11.80
CA ALA A 162 6.51 13.44 -11.62
C ALA A 162 5.78 12.89 -10.39
N MET A 163 5.96 13.51 -9.22
CA MET A 163 5.29 13.06 -7.98
C MET A 163 3.76 13.21 -8.04
N PRO A 164 3.17 14.36 -8.42
CA PRO A 164 1.72 14.47 -8.62
C PRO A 164 1.16 13.45 -9.62
N THR A 165 1.88 13.17 -10.71
CA THR A 165 1.41 12.24 -11.74
C THR A 165 1.34 10.80 -11.21
N ILE A 166 2.37 10.32 -10.50
CA ILE A 166 2.33 8.96 -9.91
C ILE A 166 1.31 8.85 -8.78
N ILE A 167 1.09 9.90 -8.00
CA ILE A 167 0.05 9.93 -6.97
C ILE A 167 -1.33 9.80 -7.62
N LEU A 168 -1.62 10.61 -8.63
CA LEU A 168 -2.92 10.60 -9.29
C LEU A 168 -3.17 9.27 -10.01
N SER A 169 -2.19 8.78 -10.77
CA SER A 169 -2.31 7.49 -11.47
C SER A 169 -2.48 6.32 -10.50
N GLY A 170 -1.70 6.27 -9.41
CA GLY A 170 -1.85 5.26 -8.38
C GLY A 170 -3.19 5.35 -7.64
N ALA A 171 -3.71 6.57 -7.41
CA ALA A 171 -5.03 6.77 -6.84
C ALA A 171 -6.15 6.26 -7.76
N ILE A 172 -6.06 6.55 -9.07
CA ILE A 172 -7.04 6.10 -10.08
C ILE A 172 -7.06 4.57 -10.16
N LEU A 173 -5.90 3.91 -10.19
CA LEU A 173 -5.82 2.44 -10.19
C LEU A 173 -6.42 1.84 -8.91
N GLY A 174 -6.36 2.54 -7.78
CA GLY A 174 -6.91 2.10 -6.50
C GLY A 174 -8.44 2.27 -6.36
N ILE A 175 -9.10 3.04 -7.24
CA ILE A 175 -10.53 3.36 -7.11
C ILE A 175 -11.38 2.10 -7.05
N GLY A 176 -11.14 1.15 -7.95
CA GLY A 176 -11.97 -0.05 -8.09
C GLY A 176 -12.01 -0.90 -6.82
N GLY A 177 -10.86 -1.18 -6.22
CA GLY A 177 -10.76 -1.94 -4.97
C GLY A 177 -11.44 -1.22 -3.80
N ASN A 178 -11.17 0.08 -3.65
CA ASN A 178 -11.78 0.90 -2.61
C ASN A 178 -13.30 1.03 -2.78
N MET A 179 -13.77 1.23 -4.00
CA MET A 179 -15.20 1.26 -4.32
C MET A 179 -15.92 -0.01 -3.88
N VAL A 180 -15.37 -1.20 -4.17
CA VAL A 180 -15.99 -2.48 -3.79
C VAL A 180 -16.06 -2.63 -2.28
N MET A 181 -15.00 -2.30 -1.55
CA MET A 181 -14.98 -2.37 -0.09
C MET A 181 -15.96 -1.39 0.56
N ILE A 182 -16.00 -0.14 0.07
CA ILE A 182 -16.94 0.86 0.57
C ILE A 182 -18.38 0.46 0.24
N LEU A 183 -18.62 -0.08 -0.96
CA LEU A 183 -19.95 -0.53 -1.35
C LEU A 183 -20.45 -1.66 -0.46
N ALA A 184 -19.58 -2.61 -0.07
CA ALA A 184 -19.90 -3.64 0.91
C ALA A 184 -20.25 -3.02 2.28
N GLY A 185 -19.46 -2.03 2.73
CA GLY A 185 -19.75 -1.26 3.94
C GLY A 185 -21.11 -0.52 3.87
N LEU A 186 -21.42 0.12 2.75
CA LEU A 186 -22.71 0.79 2.56
C LEU A 186 -23.89 -0.17 2.60
N GLN A 187 -23.72 -1.39 2.12
CA GLN A 187 -24.74 -2.42 2.14
C GLN A 187 -24.95 -3.06 3.53
N SER A 188 -24.02 -2.88 4.46
CA SER A 188 -24.16 -3.34 5.84
C SER A 188 -24.96 -2.36 6.73
N VAL A 189 -25.24 -1.16 6.24
CA VAL A 189 -26.06 -0.17 6.97
C VAL A 189 -27.51 -0.62 6.97
N PRO A 190 -28.18 -0.80 8.16
CA PRO A 190 -29.56 -1.21 8.25
C PRO A 190 -30.50 -0.22 7.57
N SER A 191 -31.45 -0.74 6.77
CA SER A 191 -32.46 0.08 6.07
C SER A 191 -33.32 0.89 7.03
N ASP A 192 -33.67 0.28 8.17
CA ASP A 192 -34.55 0.88 9.18
C ASP A 192 -34.02 2.21 9.71
N ILE A 193 -32.68 2.32 9.89
CA ILE A 193 -32.03 3.57 10.32
C ILE A 193 -32.14 4.63 9.21
N MET A 194 -31.98 4.21 7.96
CA MET A 194 -32.08 5.13 6.81
C MET A 194 -33.50 5.61 6.60
N GLU A 195 -34.50 4.74 6.79
CA GLU A 195 -35.94 5.06 6.70
C GLU A 195 -36.37 5.98 7.85
N ALA A 196 -35.96 5.70 9.10
CA ALA A 196 -36.23 6.57 10.23
C ALA A 196 -35.67 7.99 10.00
N ALA A 197 -34.45 8.10 9.48
CA ALA A 197 -33.85 9.39 9.15
C ALA A 197 -34.60 10.13 8.03
N GLU A 198 -35.21 9.40 7.09
CA GLU A 198 -36.07 10.01 6.07
C GLU A 198 -37.37 10.57 6.66
N LEU A 199 -37.98 9.84 7.60
CA LEU A 199 -39.17 10.30 8.31
C LEU A 199 -38.86 11.55 9.18
N ASP A 200 -37.65 11.64 9.73
CA ASP A 200 -37.16 12.83 10.46
C ASP A 200 -36.78 13.99 9.53
N GLY A 201 -36.96 13.88 8.22
CA GLY A 201 -36.65 14.92 7.23
C GLY A 201 -35.16 15.11 6.94
N ALA A 202 -34.32 14.14 7.24
CA ALA A 202 -32.87 14.21 6.93
C ALA A 202 -32.64 14.06 5.41
N GLY A 203 -32.18 15.14 4.77
CA GLY A 203 -31.74 15.13 3.37
C GLY A 203 -30.50 14.28 3.13
N GLY A 204 -30.22 13.93 1.85
CA GLY A 204 -29.15 13.00 1.46
C GLY A 204 -27.77 13.31 2.02
N LEU A 205 -27.36 14.58 2.02
CA LEU A 205 -26.06 15.02 2.60
C LEU A 205 -26.03 14.85 4.12
N LYS A 206 -27.13 15.17 4.83
CA LYS A 206 -27.22 14.95 6.28
C LYS A 206 -27.12 13.47 6.61
N LYS A 207 -27.85 12.60 5.89
CA LYS A 207 -27.73 11.15 6.04
C LYS A 207 -26.30 10.65 5.79
N LEU A 208 -25.64 11.15 4.75
CA LEU A 208 -24.26 10.79 4.44
C LEU A 208 -23.30 11.10 5.61
N TRP A 209 -23.32 12.34 6.11
CA TRP A 209 -22.35 12.79 7.11
C TRP A 209 -22.63 12.28 8.53
N TYR A 210 -23.89 12.20 8.94
CA TYR A 210 -24.27 11.89 10.34
C TYR A 210 -24.65 10.43 10.55
N ILE A 211 -24.94 9.67 9.48
CA ILE A 211 -25.36 8.27 9.59
C ILE A 211 -24.43 7.37 8.79
N THR A 212 -24.33 7.57 7.48
CA THR A 212 -23.64 6.63 6.60
C THR A 212 -22.12 6.58 6.89
N LEU A 213 -21.45 7.73 6.89
CA LEU A 213 -20.00 7.78 7.14
C LEU A 213 -19.60 7.27 8.53
N PRO A 214 -20.29 7.64 9.64
CA PRO A 214 -20.05 7.02 10.93
C PRO A 214 -20.23 5.50 10.93
N MET A 215 -21.29 4.99 10.33
CA MET A 215 -21.58 3.55 10.30
C MET A 215 -20.58 2.73 9.49
N ILE A 216 -20.05 3.29 8.39
CA ILE A 216 -19.00 2.63 7.59
C ILE A 216 -17.58 2.97 8.09
N SER A 217 -17.45 3.73 9.18
CA SER A 217 -16.13 4.15 9.70
C SER A 217 -15.18 2.99 10.00
N PRO A 218 -15.62 1.78 10.46
CA PRO A 218 -14.73 0.63 10.60
C PRO A 218 -14.10 0.20 9.27
N THR A 219 -14.88 0.19 8.20
CA THR A 219 -14.40 -0.13 6.85
C THR A 219 -13.40 0.92 6.37
N LEU A 220 -13.74 2.21 6.50
CA LEU A 220 -12.83 3.30 6.12
C LEU A 220 -11.54 3.28 6.92
N PHE A 221 -11.60 3.00 8.22
CA PHE A 221 -10.44 2.85 9.09
C PHE A 221 -9.53 1.70 8.62
N PHE A 222 -10.11 0.52 8.37
CA PHE A 222 -9.35 -0.62 7.85
C PHE A 222 -8.67 -0.29 6.52
N MET A 223 -9.37 0.37 5.60
CA MET A 223 -8.83 0.80 4.31
C MET A 223 -7.71 1.82 4.46
N MET A 224 -7.83 2.77 5.38
CA MET A 224 -6.77 3.73 5.67
C MET A 224 -5.52 3.03 6.22
N VAL A 225 -5.67 2.16 7.22
CA VAL A 225 -4.53 1.44 7.82
C VAL A 225 -3.80 0.59 6.77
N THR A 226 -4.53 -0.26 6.05
CA THR A 226 -3.95 -1.13 5.02
C THR A 226 -3.40 -0.35 3.83
N GLY A 227 -4.09 0.71 3.43
CA GLY A 227 -3.66 1.61 2.37
C GLY A 227 -2.36 2.33 2.71
N PHE A 228 -2.20 2.84 3.94
CA PHE A 228 -0.95 3.47 4.38
C PHE A 228 0.19 2.46 4.47
N ILE A 229 -0.04 1.26 5.02
CA ILE A 229 1.00 0.22 5.05
C ILE A 229 1.47 -0.09 3.62
N GLY A 230 0.55 -0.30 2.68
CA GLY A 230 0.90 -0.54 1.27
C GLY A 230 1.56 0.65 0.58
N GLY A 231 1.09 1.87 0.85
CA GLY A 231 1.66 3.11 0.30
C GLY A 231 3.09 3.37 0.79
N LEU A 232 3.36 3.13 2.08
CA LEU A 232 4.71 3.27 2.65
C LEU A 232 5.70 2.22 2.13
N GLN A 233 5.21 1.11 1.56
CA GLN A 233 6.01 0.06 0.92
C GLN A 233 6.02 0.15 -0.60
N ALA A 234 5.47 1.22 -1.19
CA ALA A 234 5.36 1.36 -2.64
C ALA A 234 6.73 1.33 -3.34
N TYR A 235 6.86 0.48 -4.36
CA TYR A 235 8.10 0.24 -5.09
C TYR A 235 7.86 0.06 -6.60
N ALA A 236 7.39 -1.11 -7.02
CA ALA A 236 7.39 -1.53 -8.42
C ALA A 236 6.57 -0.59 -9.32
N GLU A 237 5.41 -0.13 -8.86
CA GLU A 237 4.54 0.77 -9.61
C GLU A 237 5.20 2.13 -9.88
N ILE A 238 6.07 2.61 -8.97
CA ILE A 238 6.75 3.89 -9.11
C ILE A 238 8.02 3.72 -9.94
N GLU A 239 8.83 2.70 -9.65
CA GLU A 239 10.09 2.44 -10.37
C GLU A 239 9.86 2.21 -11.86
N LEU A 240 8.82 1.44 -12.23
CA LEU A 240 8.48 1.18 -13.62
C LEU A 240 8.04 2.43 -14.38
N VAL A 241 7.42 3.38 -13.68
CA VAL A 241 6.89 4.60 -14.30
C VAL A 241 7.96 5.68 -14.41
N THR A 242 8.70 5.96 -13.32
CA THR A 242 9.63 7.10 -13.24
C THR A 242 11.10 6.69 -13.27
N GLY A 243 11.40 5.39 -13.27
CA GLY A 243 12.76 4.89 -13.10
C GLY A 243 13.35 5.31 -11.75
N ARG A 244 14.68 5.39 -11.68
CA ARG A 244 15.42 5.78 -10.46
C ARG A 244 15.56 7.29 -10.33
N SER A 245 14.45 8.02 -10.43
CA SER A 245 14.45 9.46 -10.24
C SER A 245 14.51 9.82 -8.75
N GLU A 246 15.46 10.70 -8.36
CA GLU A 246 15.55 11.20 -6.98
C GLU A 246 14.30 11.98 -6.52
N TYR A 247 13.49 12.49 -7.45
CA TYR A 247 12.26 13.23 -7.13
C TYR A 247 11.09 12.33 -6.74
N THR A 248 11.14 11.06 -7.12
CA THR A 248 10.08 10.07 -6.87
C THR A 248 10.57 8.86 -6.10
N MET A 249 11.87 8.81 -5.78
CA MET A 249 12.46 7.72 -5.03
C MET A 249 11.80 7.54 -3.68
N THR A 250 11.22 6.38 -3.45
CA THR A 250 10.65 5.98 -2.15
C THR A 250 11.69 5.24 -1.31
N MET A 251 11.39 5.08 -0.01
CA MET A 251 12.25 4.32 0.89
C MET A 251 12.50 2.89 0.40
N THR A 252 11.47 2.21 -0.12
CA THR A 252 11.60 0.85 -0.64
C THR A 252 12.45 0.80 -1.91
N MET A 253 12.29 1.78 -2.81
CA MET A 253 13.17 1.94 -3.97
C MET A 253 14.62 2.15 -3.55
N PHE A 254 14.85 2.98 -2.53
CA PHE A 254 16.18 3.21 -1.97
C PHE A 254 16.83 1.93 -1.43
N VAL A 255 16.07 1.08 -0.73
CA VAL A 255 16.54 -0.24 -0.27
C VAL A 255 16.95 -1.11 -1.46
N MET A 256 16.09 -1.23 -2.47
CA MET A 256 16.34 -2.08 -3.64
C MET A 256 17.54 -1.59 -4.45
N ASP A 257 17.68 -0.29 -4.64
CA ASP A 257 18.82 0.30 -5.34
C ASP A 257 20.14 0.01 -4.64
N ASN A 258 20.19 0.19 -3.31
CA ASN A 258 21.39 -0.08 -2.53
C ASN A 258 21.71 -1.57 -2.38
N ALA A 259 20.69 -2.43 -2.30
CA ALA A 259 20.89 -3.87 -2.19
C ALA A 259 21.60 -4.46 -3.42
N PHE A 260 21.18 -4.05 -4.62
CA PHE A 260 21.62 -4.69 -5.87
C PHE A 260 22.58 -3.85 -6.71
N GLY A 261 22.65 -2.56 -6.55
CA GLY A 261 23.48 -1.68 -7.38
C GLY A 261 24.29 -0.63 -6.64
N GLY A 262 23.96 -0.35 -5.37
CA GLY A 262 24.55 0.76 -4.61
C GLY A 262 25.65 0.35 -3.64
N ILE A 263 25.58 0.89 -2.41
CA ILE A 263 26.61 0.76 -1.37
C ILE A 263 26.77 -0.69 -0.92
N GLY A 264 25.69 -1.45 -0.78
CA GLY A 264 25.71 -2.87 -0.48
C GLY A 264 24.55 -3.38 0.35
N MET A 265 24.50 -4.70 0.49
CA MET A 265 23.41 -5.41 1.17
C MET A 265 23.29 -5.02 2.65
N GLY A 266 24.40 -4.82 3.35
CA GLY A 266 24.37 -4.41 4.77
C GLY A 266 23.70 -3.05 4.96
N TYR A 267 24.04 -2.08 4.10
CA TYR A 267 23.43 -0.74 4.09
C TYR A 267 21.94 -0.81 3.75
N ALA A 268 21.57 -1.59 2.73
CA ALA A 268 20.18 -1.79 2.35
C ALA A 268 19.36 -2.46 3.46
N CYS A 269 19.92 -3.47 4.16
CA CYS A 269 19.28 -4.09 5.32
C CYS A 269 19.07 -3.09 6.46
N ALA A 270 20.04 -2.20 6.73
CA ALA A 270 19.86 -1.15 7.73
C ALA A 270 18.72 -0.19 7.34
N ALA A 271 18.65 0.24 6.06
CA ALA A 271 17.55 1.05 5.55
C ALA A 271 16.20 0.32 5.69
N ALA A 272 16.12 -0.96 5.37
CA ALA A 272 14.90 -1.75 5.51
C ALA A 272 14.41 -1.83 6.97
N TRP A 273 15.31 -1.93 7.93
CA TRP A 273 14.95 -1.92 9.36
C TRP A 273 14.46 -0.54 9.84
N ILE A 274 15.04 0.55 9.32
CA ILE A 274 14.51 1.90 9.58
C ILE A 274 13.10 2.03 9.00
N ILE A 275 12.88 1.57 7.77
CA ILE A 275 11.55 1.60 7.13
C ILE A 275 10.55 0.80 7.96
N PHE A 276 10.92 -0.40 8.41
CA PHE A 276 10.07 -1.20 9.27
C PHE A 276 9.69 -0.45 10.55
N GLY A 277 10.67 0.16 11.22
CA GLY A 277 10.44 0.98 12.41
C GLY A 277 9.52 2.17 12.14
N VAL A 278 9.71 2.88 11.01
CA VAL A 278 8.86 4.00 10.59
C VAL A 278 7.42 3.54 10.35
N ILE A 279 7.23 2.45 9.59
CA ILE A 279 5.90 1.90 9.30
C ILE A 279 5.21 1.46 10.59
N LEU A 280 5.92 0.74 11.46
CA LEU A 280 5.40 0.28 12.75
C LEU A 280 4.97 1.44 13.64
N ALA A 281 5.85 2.43 13.82
CA ALA A 281 5.57 3.62 14.64
C ALA A 281 4.37 4.40 14.08
N PHE A 282 4.37 4.66 12.77
CA PHE A 282 3.26 5.35 12.11
C PHE A 282 1.95 4.59 12.28
N THR A 283 1.95 3.28 12.01
CA THR A 283 0.74 2.45 12.11
C THR A 283 0.20 2.42 13.54
N MET A 284 1.07 2.28 14.55
CA MET A 284 0.65 2.30 15.96
C MET A 284 0.08 3.66 16.38
N ILE A 285 0.71 4.76 15.97
CA ILE A 285 0.24 6.12 16.27
C ILE A 285 -1.10 6.35 15.59
N PHE A 286 -1.20 6.05 14.30
CA PHE A 286 -2.41 6.20 13.51
C PHE A 286 -3.57 5.37 14.09
N TYR A 287 -3.31 4.11 14.44
CA TYR A 287 -4.28 3.24 15.10
C TYR A 287 -4.80 3.84 16.40
N LYS A 288 -3.90 4.25 17.32
CA LYS A 288 -4.29 4.83 18.62
C LYS A 288 -5.12 6.11 18.49
N ILE A 289 -4.82 6.95 17.51
CA ILE A 289 -5.54 8.21 17.29
C ILE A 289 -6.91 7.95 16.69
N THR A 290 -7.00 7.03 15.75
CA THR A 290 -8.19 6.88 14.90
C THR A 290 -9.20 5.91 15.50
N ILE A 291 -8.77 4.87 16.24
CA ILE A 291 -9.66 3.85 16.81
C ILE A 291 -10.76 4.44 17.70
N LYS A 292 -10.47 5.50 18.42
CA LYS A 292 -11.43 6.20 19.29
C LYS A 292 -12.56 6.93 18.54
N ARG A 293 -12.42 7.09 17.21
CA ARG A 293 -13.38 7.78 16.33
C ARG A 293 -14.17 6.79 15.47
N VAL A 294 -13.87 5.50 15.59
CA VAL A 294 -14.54 4.44 14.84
C VAL A 294 -15.80 4.02 15.60
N PHE A 295 -16.91 4.01 14.92
CA PHE A 295 -18.20 3.60 15.48
C PHE A 295 -18.40 2.10 15.24
N TYR A 296 -18.49 1.32 16.32
CA TYR A 296 -18.84 -0.10 16.25
C TYR A 296 -20.29 -0.28 16.65
N MET A 297 -21.11 -0.92 15.79
CA MET A 297 -22.47 -1.28 16.16
C MET A 297 -22.43 -2.34 17.27
N GLY A 298 -22.84 -1.96 18.48
CA GLY A 298 -22.92 -2.87 19.63
C GLY A 298 -22.13 -2.40 20.87
N GLU A 299 -21.51 -1.23 20.83
CA GLU A 299 -20.93 -0.58 22.03
C GLU A 299 -21.85 0.59 22.48
#